data_0d15e1d6e3d376c3e42a7234c6eb5f20
#
_entry.id   0d15e1d6e3d376c3e42a7234c6eb5f20
#
_cell.length_a   1.000
_cell.length_b   1.000
_cell.length_c   1.000
_cell.angle_alpha   90.00
_cell.angle_beta   90.00
_cell.angle_gamma   90.00
#
_symmetry.space_group_name_H-M   'P 1'
#
loop_
_entity.id
_entity.type
_entity.pdbx_description
1 polymer ?
#
loop_
_entity_poly.entity_id
_entity_poly.type
_entity_poly.pdbx_seq_one_letter_code
_entity_poly.pdbx_strand_id
1 'polypeptide(L)'
;NFKRFAKKTTIKQVVYLSGITNDTKLSKHLLSRKNVEITLASNNYALTTFKAGIIVGSGSSSFEIIRDIVEKLPAMIAPKWLNTKTQPLSIRDVLAFLHKSLGKKELYNTSHDIFGPEILTYKEMLLQFAEVRKLKRWIMTVPVMTPKLSSYWLYFVTSTSYKLASSLVNSMGVEVIGIKSEINSIIDIEPMSYKEAVKLAFKKIEQNSIISSWKDSYISSGKLKKYVHEFINVPGFGCFKDYKKRKIIDRELTLDRIWSIGGETGWYYGTFLWKIRGYIDQFFGGAGLRRGRRHPTELYAGDALD
;
A
#
# COMPACT_ATOMS: atom_id res chain seq x y z
N ASN A 1 -24.28 -8.96 -7.60
CA ASN A 1 -23.97 -10.33 -8.09
C ASN A 1 -23.62 -11.31 -6.94
N PHE A 2 -22.73 -10.96 -5.99
CA PHE A 2 -22.34 -11.83 -4.87
C PHE A 2 -23.54 -12.32 -4.04
N LYS A 3 -24.41 -11.43 -3.56
CA LYS A 3 -25.59 -11.77 -2.75
C LYS A 3 -26.53 -12.74 -3.47
N ARG A 4 -26.71 -12.58 -4.79
CA ARG A 4 -27.52 -13.52 -5.60
C ARG A 4 -26.88 -14.89 -5.71
N PHE A 5 -25.55 -14.95 -5.80
CA PHE A 5 -24.80 -16.21 -5.81
C PHE A 5 -24.84 -16.88 -4.42
N ALA A 6 -24.56 -16.13 -3.36
CA ALA A 6 -24.54 -16.61 -1.99
C ALA A 6 -25.89 -17.24 -1.55
N LYS A 7 -27.02 -16.72 -2.07
CA LYS A 7 -28.35 -17.31 -1.84
C LYS A 7 -28.52 -18.74 -2.39
N LYS A 8 -27.71 -19.10 -3.39
CA LYS A 8 -27.74 -20.43 -4.02
C LYS A 8 -26.71 -21.40 -3.43
N THR A 9 -26.02 -21.00 -2.39
CA THR A 9 -24.95 -21.78 -1.76
C THR A 9 -25.24 -21.98 -0.28
N THR A 10 -24.51 -22.88 0.36
CA THR A 10 -24.57 -23.19 1.79
C THR A 10 -23.68 -22.31 2.66
N ILE A 11 -23.33 -21.08 2.19
CA ILE A 11 -22.50 -20.13 2.94
C ILE A 11 -23.20 -19.76 4.24
N LYS A 12 -22.55 -19.99 5.38
CA LYS A 12 -23.06 -19.67 6.73
C LYS A 12 -22.64 -18.30 7.21
N GLN A 13 -21.45 -17.86 6.84
CA GLN A 13 -20.87 -16.59 7.27
C GLN A 13 -20.13 -15.89 6.13
N VAL A 14 -20.26 -14.58 6.08
CA VAL A 14 -19.45 -13.67 5.24
C VAL A 14 -18.71 -12.73 6.17
N VAL A 15 -17.39 -12.67 6.04
CA VAL A 15 -16.57 -11.70 6.78
C VAL A 15 -16.14 -10.60 5.81
N TYR A 16 -16.45 -9.34 6.13
CA TYR A 16 -16.18 -8.19 5.30
C TYR A 16 -15.23 -7.21 5.99
N LEU A 17 -14.14 -6.84 5.32
CA LEU A 17 -13.22 -5.81 5.79
C LEU A 17 -13.56 -4.47 5.14
N SER A 18 -13.97 -3.52 5.97
CA SER A 18 -14.35 -2.15 5.59
C SER A 18 -13.37 -1.11 6.16
N GLY A 19 -13.65 0.16 5.96
CA GLY A 19 -12.95 1.28 6.62
C GLY A 19 -13.76 1.86 7.77
N ILE A 20 -13.08 2.40 8.77
CA ILE A 20 -13.72 3.14 9.87
C ILE A 20 -14.46 4.36 9.32
N THR A 21 -15.71 4.53 9.71
CA THR A 21 -16.65 5.53 9.17
C THR A 21 -17.28 6.41 10.26
N ASN A 22 -16.49 6.83 11.23
CA ASN A 22 -16.98 7.55 12.40
C ASN A 22 -17.32 9.03 12.15
N ASP A 23 -17.04 9.56 10.95
CA ASP A 23 -17.34 10.95 10.60
C ASP A 23 -18.67 11.07 9.85
N THR A 24 -19.35 12.20 10.06
CA THR A 24 -20.55 12.60 9.33
C THR A 24 -20.26 12.96 7.87
N LYS A 25 -19.03 13.40 7.55
CA LYS A 25 -18.56 13.72 6.19
C LYS A 25 -17.66 12.64 5.62
N LEU A 26 -18.26 11.53 5.20
CA LEU A 26 -17.51 10.43 4.59
C LEU A 26 -16.93 10.83 3.22
N SER A 27 -15.67 10.45 2.98
CA SER A 27 -15.09 10.51 1.63
C SER A 27 -15.88 9.57 0.68
N LYS A 28 -15.85 9.86 -0.63
CA LYS A 28 -16.52 9.01 -1.63
C LYS A 28 -16.10 7.54 -1.50
N HIS A 29 -14.87 7.29 -1.13
CA HIS A 29 -14.32 5.96 -0.94
C HIS A 29 -14.91 5.25 0.28
N LEU A 30 -15.00 5.92 1.42
CA LEU A 30 -15.61 5.38 2.64
C LEU A 30 -17.12 5.17 2.48
N LEU A 31 -17.80 6.09 1.79
CA LEU A 31 -19.21 5.93 1.46
C LEU A 31 -19.45 4.69 0.60
N SER A 32 -18.60 4.46 -0.40
CA SER A 32 -18.69 3.25 -1.24
C SER A 32 -18.56 1.97 -0.41
N ARG A 33 -17.62 1.92 0.56
CA ARG A 33 -17.44 0.77 1.44
C ARG A 33 -18.64 0.55 2.36
N LYS A 34 -19.22 1.61 2.90
CA LYS A 34 -20.46 1.55 3.69
C LYS A 34 -21.62 0.99 2.87
N ASN A 35 -21.77 1.43 1.63
CA ASN A 35 -22.80 0.92 0.73
C ASN A 35 -22.60 -0.57 0.41
N VAL A 36 -21.36 -1.05 0.32
CA VAL A 36 -21.06 -2.49 0.17
C VAL A 36 -21.50 -3.25 1.42
N GLU A 37 -21.21 -2.76 2.63
CA GLU A 37 -21.66 -3.38 3.89
C GLU A 37 -23.19 -3.53 3.91
N ILE A 38 -23.93 -2.46 3.62
CA ILE A 38 -25.39 -2.47 3.54
C ILE A 38 -25.89 -3.47 2.47
N THR A 39 -25.23 -3.49 1.32
CA THR A 39 -25.60 -4.39 0.21
C THR A 39 -25.36 -5.85 0.55
N LEU A 40 -24.31 -6.17 1.33
CA LEU A 40 -23.97 -7.52 1.75
C LEU A 40 -24.92 -8.07 2.83
N ALA A 41 -25.57 -7.21 3.62
CA ALA A 41 -26.50 -7.66 4.65
C ALA A 41 -27.57 -8.60 4.07
N SER A 42 -27.78 -9.75 4.70
CA SER A 42 -28.66 -10.82 4.20
C SER A 42 -29.18 -11.68 5.34
N ASN A 43 -30.39 -12.26 5.17
CA ASN A 43 -30.93 -13.24 6.12
C ASN A 43 -30.45 -14.68 5.82
N ASN A 44 -29.73 -14.90 4.71
CA ASN A 44 -29.33 -16.25 4.29
C ASN A 44 -27.96 -16.67 4.84
N TYR A 45 -27.17 -15.73 5.35
CA TYR A 45 -25.88 -15.94 5.99
C TYR A 45 -25.63 -14.83 7.01
N ALA A 46 -24.80 -15.09 7.99
CA ALA A 46 -24.36 -14.08 8.95
C ALA A 46 -23.31 -13.18 8.31
N LEU A 47 -23.42 -11.87 8.52
CA LEU A 47 -22.40 -10.89 8.10
C LEU A 47 -21.60 -10.42 9.32
N THR A 48 -20.28 -10.63 9.29
CA THR A 48 -19.37 -10.04 10.26
C THR A 48 -18.57 -8.94 9.55
N THR A 49 -18.65 -7.71 10.02
CA THR A 49 -17.91 -6.58 9.43
C THR A 49 -16.81 -6.12 10.37
N PHE A 50 -15.57 -6.09 9.87
CA PHE A 50 -14.47 -5.40 10.53
C PHE A 50 -14.16 -4.09 9.82
N LYS A 51 -14.02 -3.01 10.59
CA LYS A 51 -13.68 -1.68 10.09
C LYS A 51 -12.29 -1.32 10.58
N ALA A 52 -11.37 -1.11 9.64
CA ALA A 52 -10.00 -0.74 9.94
C ALA A 52 -9.68 0.66 9.42
N GLY A 53 -8.76 1.35 10.07
CA GLY A 53 -8.14 2.55 9.57
C GLY A 53 -7.01 2.24 8.60
N ILE A 54 -5.81 2.79 8.86
CA ILE A 54 -4.61 2.53 8.07
C ILE A 54 -4.08 1.13 8.38
N ILE A 55 -3.93 0.32 7.33
CA ILE A 55 -3.32 -1.01 7.43
C ILE A 55 -1.85 -0.92 7.02
N VAL A 56 -0.97 -1.35 7.92
CA VAL A 56 0.48 -1.32 7.78
C VAL A 56 0.98 -2.70 7.39
N GLY A 57 1.64 -2.79 6.25
CA GLY A 57 2.24 -4.03 5.78
C GLY A 57 2.95 -3.85 4.46
N SER A 58 3.94 -4.70 4.18
CA SER A 58 4.67 -4.70 2.92
C SER A 58 3.72 -4.87 1.73
N GLY A 59 3.91 -4.04 0.71
CA GLY A 59 3.06 -4.04 -0.48
C GLY A 59 1.75 -3.27 -0.36
N SER A 60 1.38 -2.72 0.82
CA SER A 60 0.23 -1.83 0.93
C SER A 60 0.56 -0.43 0.44
N SER A 61 -0.44 0.27 -0.15
CA SER A 61 -0.23 1.64 -0.64
C SER A 61 0.18 2.61 0.48
N SER A 62 -0.41 2.48 1.67
CA SER A 62 -0.10 3.33 2.81
C SER A 62 1.35 3.16 3.27
N PHE A 63 1.83 1.92 3.35
CA PHE A 63 3.21 1.62 3.73
C PHE A 63 4.21 2.15 2.68
N GLU A 64 3.95 1.90 1.40
CA GLU A 64 4.84 2.33 0.31
C GLU A 64 4.91 3.86 0.20
N ILE A 65 3.80 4.57 0.42
CA ILE A 65 3.78 6.03 0.42
C ILE A 65 4.59 6.58 1.60
N ILE A 66 4.41 6.05 2.80
CA ILE A 66 5.19 6.43 3.98
C ILE A 66 6.66 6.18 3.74
N ARG A 67 7.01 5.01 3.21
CA ARG A 67 8.37 4.64 2.85
C ARG A 67 8.98 5.64 1.84
N ASP A 68 8.28 5.93 0.75
CA ASP A 68 8.73 6.88 -0.26
C ASP A 68 9.01 8.27 0.33
N ILE A 69 8.11 8.77 1.18
CA ILE A 69 8.27 10.08 1.83
C ILE A 69 9.51 10.06 2.75
N VAL A 70 9.61 9.05 3.61
CA VAL A 70 10.68 8.98 4.61
C VAL A 70 12.05 8.73 3.98
N GLU A 71 12.14 7.86 2.99
CA GLU A 71 13.42 7.51 2.38
C GLU A 71 13.94 8.59 1.44
N LYS A 72 13.03 9.30 0.72
CA LYS A 72 13.41 10.34 -0.24
C LYS A 72 13.72 11.70 0.38
N LEU A 73 13.03 12.07 1.48
CA LEU A 73 13.06 13.42 2.02
C LEU A 73 13.75 13.48 3.39
N PRO A 74 15.02 13.93 3.49
CA PRO A 74 15.69 14.13 4.77
C PRO A 74 15.08 15.29 5.58
N ALA A 75 14.58 16.32 4.89
CA ALA A 75 13.84 17.44 5.46
C ALA A 75 12.63 17.74 4.59
N MET A 76 11.49 18.05 5.20
CA MET A 76 10.28 18.33 4.45
C MET A 76 9.41 19.41 5.10
N ILE A 77 8.83 20.22 4.24
CA ILE A 77 7.71 21.11 4.58
C ILE A 77 6.43 20.37 4.20
N ALA A 78 5.56 20.14 5.15
CA ALA A 78 4.42 19.25 5.01
C ALA A 78 3.08 19.94 5.33
N PRO A 79 1.98 19.48 4.74
CA PRO A 79 0.65 20.02 4.98
C PRO A 79 0.16 19.75 6.40
N LYS A 80 -0.79 20.60 6.86
CA LYS A 80 -1.42 20.51 8.19
C LYS A 80 -2.04 19.13 8.48
N TRP A 81 -2.54 18.41 7.47
CA TRP A 81 -3.15 17.09 7.67
C TRP A 81 -2.18 16.04 8.22
N LEU A 82 -0.86 16.27 8.19
CA LEU A 82 0.08 15.40 8.90
C LEU A 82 -0.15 15.36 10.41
N ASN A 83 -0.85 16.33 10.97
CA ASN A 83 -1.22 16.35 12.39
C ASN A 83 -2.55 15.64 12.68
N THR A 84 -3.25 15.12 11.65
CA THR A 84 -4.47 14.32 11.82
C THR A 84 -4.15 13.00 12.49
N LYS A 85 -4.97 12.61 13.44
CA LYS A 85 -4.80 11.38 14.22
C LYS A 85 -5.42 10.17 13.53
N THR A 86 -4.75 9.05 13.66
CA THR A 86 -5.21 7.74 13.17
C THR A 86 -4.74 6.62 14.11
N GLN A 87 -5.34 5.44 13.99
CA GLN A 87 -4.91 4.23 14.70
C GLN A 87 -4.47 3.17 13.68
N PRO A 88 -3.16 3.11 13.35
CA PRO A 88 -2.65 2.13 12.39
C PRO A 88 -2.74 0.71 12.94
N LEU A 89 -3.08 -0.24 12.08
CA LEU A 89 -3.17 -1.66 12.41
C LEU A 89 -2.26 -2.48 11.48
N SER A 90 -1.55 -3.47 12.01
CA SER A 90 -0.74 -4.37 11.21
C SER A 90 -1.60 -5.24 10.30
N ILE A 91 -1.15 -5.51 9.08
CA ILE A 91 -1.81 -6.48 8.18
C ILE A 91 -1.87 -7.88 8.82
N ARG A 92 -0.87 -8.26 9.63
CA ARG A 92 -0.86 -9.53 10.35
C ARG A 92 -2.02 -9.62 11.31
N ASP A 93 -2.27 -8.55 12.06
CA ASP A 93 -3.39 -8.52 13.02
C ASP A 93 -4.72 -8.51 12.29
N VAL A 94 -4.84 -7.76 11.17
CA VAL A 94 -6.04 -7.81 10.32
C VAL A 94 -6.33 -9.23 9.88
N LEU A 95 -5.33 -9.97 9.38
CA LEU A 95 -5.49 -11.36 8.96
C LEU A 95 -5.87 -12.27 10.14
N ALA A 96 -5.31 -12.03 11.33
CA ALA A 96 -5.68 -12.76 12.53
C ALA A 96 -7.13 -12.51 12.93
N PHE A 97 -7.61 -11.26 12.90
CA PHE A 97 -9.03 -10.92 13.12
C PHE A 97 -9.94 -11.63 12.12
N LEU A 98 -9.62 -11.59 10.83
CA LEU A 98 -10.40 -12.24 9.79
C LEU A 98 -10.43 -13.77 9.98
N HIS A 99 -9.27 -14.37 10.24
CA HIS A 99 -9.17 -15.83 10.38
C HIS A 99 -9.85 -16.35 11.65
N LYS A 100 -9.54 -15.75 12.81
CA LYS A 100 -10.08 -16.19 14.10
C LYS A 100 -11.57 -15.88 14.28
N SER A 101 -12.16 -15.01 13.46
CA SER A 101 -13.61 -14.72 13.47
C SER A 101 -14.46 -15.76 12.77
N LEU A 102 -13.85 -16.62 11.94
CA LEU A 102 -14.59 -17.63 11.19
C LEU A 102 -15.27 -18.65 12.14
N GLY A 103 -16.58 -18.82 11.96
CA GLY A 103 -17.39 -19.74 12.74
C GLY A 103 -17.74 -19.27 14.16
N LYS A 104 -17.26 -18.12 14.63
CA LYS A 104 -17.65 -17.55 15.92
C LYS A 104 -19.05 -16.94 15.86
N LYS A 105 -20.01 -17.59 16.50
CA LYS A 105 -21.43 -17.19 16.48
C LYS A 105 -21.67 -15.83 17.16
N GLU A 106 -20.84 -15.46 18.14
CA GLU A 106 -20.89 -14.18 18.86
C GLU A 106 -20.65 -12.99 17.93
N LEU A 107 -20.00 -13.23 16.79
CA LEU A 107 -19.69 -12.20 15.79
C LEU A 107 -20.66 -12.19 14.61
N TYR A 108 -21.70 -13.01 14.63
CA TYR A 108 -22.68 -13.05 13.56
C TYR A 108 -23.56 -11.79 13.55
N ASN A 109 -23.67 -11.17 12.39
CA ASN A 109 -24.43 -9.93 12.17
C ASN A 109 -23.99 -8.76 13.05
N THR A 110 -22.66 -8.69 13.30
CA THR A 110 -22.05 -7.61 14.08
C THR A 110 -21.05 -6.82 13.24
N SER A 111 -20.76 -5.61 13.70
CA SER A 111 -19.78 -4.71 13.07
C SER A 111 -18.88 -4.14 14.15
N HIS A 112 -17.56 -4.31 13.98
CA HIS A 112 -16.55 -3.92 14.96
C HIS A 112 -15.44 -3.12 14.31
N ASP A 113 -15.00 -2.05 14.98
CA ASP A 113 -13.79 -1.35 14.64
C ASP A 113 -12.59 -2.14 15.15
N ILE A 114 -11.59 -2.36 14.29
CA ILE A 114 -10.33 -3.01 14.62
C ILE A 114 -9.17 -2.03 14.39
N PHE A 115 -8.28 -1.93 15.36
CA PHE A 115 -7.22 -0.93 15.36
C PHE A 115 -6.04 -1.36 16.23
N GLY A 116 -4.88 -0.71 16.01
CA GLY A 116 -3.69 -0.91 16.82
C GLY A 116 -3.76 -0.21 18.18
N PRO A 117 -2.79 -0.48 19.07
CA PRO A 117 -2.80 0.05 20.44
C PRO A 117 -2.56 1.57 20.51
N GLU A 118 -1.94 2.16 19.49
CA GLU A 118 -1.46 3.54 19.49
C GLU A 118 -2.32 4.46 18.63
N ILE A 119 -2.68 5.62 19.17
CA ILE A 119 -3.23 6.74 18.40
C ILE A 119 -2.06 7.63 18.00
N LEU A 120 -1.77 7.72 16.71
CA LEU A 120 -0.65 8.46 16.15
C LEU A 120 -1.13 9.48 15.13
N THR A 121 -0.45 10.62 15.06
CA THR A 121 -0.55 11.50 13.90
C THR A 121 0.24 10.92 12.72
N TYR A 122 -0.11 11.32 11.49
CA TYR A 122 0.70 10.93 10.32
C TYR A 122 2.15 11.37 10.47
N LYS A 123 2.41 12.52 11.10
CA LYS A 123 3.77 13.00 11.40
C LYS A 123 4.52 12.04 12.32
N GLU A 124 3.89 11.59 13.40
CA GLU A 124 4.49 10.61 14.32
C GLU A 124 4.73 9.27 13.62
N MET A 125 3.83 8.83 12.75
CA MET A 125 4.05 7.64 11.94
C MET A 125 5.29 7.76 11.04
N LEU A 126 5.48 8.90 10.36
CA LEU A 126 6.68 9.15 9.54
C LEU A 126 7.96 9.16 10.39
N LEU A 127 7.93 9.77 11.58
CA LEU A 127 9.08 9.83 12.47
C LEU A 127 9.41 8.46 13.08
N GLN A 128 8.41 7.70 13.53
CA GLN A 128 8.61 6.33 14.01
C GLN A 128 9.12 5.39 12.92
N PHE A 129 8.63 5.56 11.67
CA PHE A 129 9.15 4.82 10.53
C PHE A 129 10.63 5.16 10.28
N ALA A 130 10.99 6.46 10.32
CA ALA A 130 12.36 6.91 10.18
C ALA A 130 13.27 6.31 11.26
N GLU A 131 12.79 6.26 12.51
CA GLU A 131 13.52 5.65 13.63
C GLU A 131 13.79 4.16 13.39
N VAL A 132 12.81 3.38 12.95
CA VAL A 132 12.98 1.96 12.61
C VAL A 132 14.04 1.79 11.51
N ARG A 133 14.09 2.71 10.55
CA ARG A 133 15.08 2.73 9.45
C ARG A 133 16.41 3.38 9.85
N LYS A 134 16.57 3.83 11.10
CA LYS A 134 17.76 4.57 11.59
C LYS A 134 18.04 5.83 10.77
N LEU A 135 17.01 6.50 10.26
CA LEU A 135 17.10 7.71 9.46
C LEU A 135 16.73 8.92 10.32
N LYS A 136 17.52 10.00 10.24
CA LYS A 136 17.18 11.29 10.84
C LYS A 136 16.32 12.09 9.87
N ARG A 137 15.11 12.50 10.30
CA ARG A 137 14.16 13.26 9.47
C ARG A 137 13.66 14.48 10.21
N TRP A 138 13.58 15.58 9.48
CA TRP A 138 13.04 16.83 9.98
C TRP A 138 11.75 17.18 9.24
N ILE A 139 10.66 17.40 9.99
CA ILE A 139 9.33 17.64 9.43
C ILE A 139 8.75 18.92 10.05
N MET A 140 8.58 19.95 9.22
CA MET A 140 7.90 21.17 9.57
C MET A 140 6.51 21.18 8.92
N THR A 141 5.46 21.29 9.73
CA THR A 141 4.08 21.40 9.22
C THR A 141 3.71 22.86 9.04
N VAL A 142 3.12 23.19 7.89
CA VAL A 142 2.64 24.54 7.59
C VAL A 142 1.11 24.57 7.51
N PRO A 143 0.47 25.63 8.03
CA PRO A 143 -1.00 25.71 8.10
C PRO A 143 -1.66 25.93 6.73
N VAL A 144 -0.92 26.41 5.74
CA VAL A 144 -1.46 26.94 4.48
C VAL A 144 -1.13 26.05 3.30
N MET A 145 -1.67 24.83 3.25
CA MET A 145 -1.69 24.07 2.02
C MET A 145 -3.12 23.67 1.67
N THR A 146 -3.61 24.17 0.54
CA THR A 146 -4.91 23.73 0.01
C THR A 146 -4.90 22.23 -0.30
N PRO A 147 -6.04 21.54 -0.29
CA PRO A 147 -6.09 20.12 -0.66
C PRO A 147 -5.47 19.84 -2.03
N LYS A 148 -5.64 20.76 -2.98
CA LYS A 148 -5.06 20.66 -4.33
C LYS A 148 -3.53 20.73 -4.29
N LEU A 149 -2.96 21.68 -3.58
CA LEU A 149 -1.50 21.84 -3.42
C LEU A 149 -0.90 20.65 -2.66
N SER A 150 -1.58 20.19 -1.60
CA SER A 150 -1.21 18.96 -0.87
C SER A 150 -1.21 17.73 -1.75
N SER A 151 -2.16 17.60 -2.69
CA SER A 151 -2.23 16.49 -3.62
C SER A 151 -1.08 16.52 -4.64
N TYR A 152 -0.71 17.69 -5.13
CA TYR A 152 0.48 17.85 -5.97
C TYR A 152 1.76 17.55 -5.20
N TRP A 153 1.89 18.03 -3.95
CA TRP A 153 3.03 17.71 -3.11
C TRP A 153 3.19 16.18 -2.95
N LEU A 154 2.12 15.47 -2.58
CA LEU A 154 2.15 14.02 -2.43
C LEU A 154 2.47 13.32 -3.76
N TYR A 155 1.90 13.79 -4.88
CA TYR A 155 2.15 13.26 -6.21
C TYR A 155 3.63 13.37 -6.63
N PHE A 156 4.28 14.51 -6.37
CA PHE A 156 5.69 14.71 -6.73
C PHE A 156 6.65 13.97 -5.81
N VAL A 157 6.29 13.79 -4.54
CA VAL A 157 7.17 13.14 -3.56
C VAL A 157 7.08 11.61 -3.64
N THR A 158 5.91 11.08 -3.98
CA THR A 158 5.67 9.63 -3.97
C THR A 158 5.47 9.07 -5.38
N SER A 159 5.58 7.75 -5.50
CA SER A 159 5.33 7.04 -6.75
C SER A 159 3.83 6.78 -7.01
N THR A 160 2.97 7.71 -6.61
CA THR A 160 1.51 7.58 -6.77
C THR A 160 1.01 8.41 -7.96
N SER A 161 -0.16 8.04 -8.52
CA SER A 161 -0.83 8.89 -9.49
C SER A 161 -1.50 10.09 -8.80
N TYR A 162 -1.65 11.23 -9.49
CA TYR A 162 -2.35 12.40 -8.95
C TYR A 162 -3.78 12.08 -8.46
N LYS A 163 -4.50 11.21 -9.18
CA LYS A 163 -5.85 10.78 -8.78
C LYS A 163 -5.85 10.06 -7.43
N LEU A 164 -4.87 9.19 -7.22
CA LEU A 164 -4.70 8.50 -5.93
C LEU A 164 -4.24 9.45 -4.85
N ALA A 165 -3.24 10.31 -5.12
CA ALA A 165 -2.76 11.33 -4.19
C ALA A 165 -3.90 12.26 -3.73
N SER A 166 -4.73 12.72 -4.65
CA SER A 166 -5.90 13.57 -4.34
C SER A 166 -6.94 12.85 -3.47
N SER A 167 -7.22 11.58 -3.78
CA SER A 167 -8.14 10.77 -2.97
C SER A 167 -7.62 10.54 -1.55
N LEU A 168 -6.31 10.28 -1.41
CA LEU A 168 -5.66 10.07 -0.12
C LEU A 168 -5.65 11.34 0.73
N VAL A 169 -5.23 12.48 0.16
CA VAL A 169 -5.21 13.77 0.88
C VAL A 169 -6.60 14.12 1.42
N ASN A 170 -7.65 13.90 0.62
CA ASN A 170 -9.02 14.14 1.06
C ASN A 170 -9.44 13.22 2.22
N SER A 171 -8.91 11.99 2.25
CA SER A 171 -9.19 11.03 3.33
C SER A 171 -8.34 11.28 4.57
N MET A 172 -7.10 11.75 4.40
CA MET A 172 -6.16 12.02 5.50
C MET A 172 -6.49 13.29 6.31
N GLY A 173 -7.37 14.14 5.80
CA GLY A 173 -7.84 15.31 6.54
C GLY A 173 -8.84 15.01 7.67
N VAL A 174 -9.29 13.76 7.78
CA VAL A 174 -10.29 13.29 8.75
C VAL A 174 -9.64 12.36 9.75
N GLU A 175 -9.91 12.56 11.04
CA GLU A 175 -9.43 11.66 12.10
C GLU A 175 -10.09 10.29 11.97
N VAL A 176 -9.27 9.25 12.07
CA VAL A 176 -9.71 7.85 11.96
C VAL A 176 -9.27 7.12 13.23
N ILE A 177 -10.11 7.21 14.25
CA ILE A 177 -9.92 6.58 15.56
C ILE A 177 -11.06 5.57 15.75
N GLY A 178 -10.72 4.34 16.09
CA GLY A 178 -11.71 3.27 16.30
C GLY A 178 -12.48 3.42 17.61
N ILE A 179 -13.72 2.99 17.60
CA ILE A 179 -14.54 2.89 18.80
C ILE A 179 -14.13 1.61 19.53
N LYS A 180 -13.68 1.75 20.77
CA LYS A 180 -13.26 0.62 21.61
C LYS A 180 -14.45 -0.35 21.83
N SER A 181 -14.20 -1.62 21.58
CA SER A 181 -15.14 -2.71 21.79
C SER A 181 -14.42 -3.91 22.43
N GLU A 182 -15.15 -4.90 22.87
CA GLU A 182 -14.60 -6.13 23.45
C GLU A 182 -14.07 -7.11 22.41
N ILE A 183 -13.96 -6.69 21.15
CA ILE A 183 -13.58 -7.57 20.04
C ILE A 183 -12.22 -8.25 20.26
N ASN A 184 -11.25 -7.54 20.84
CA ASN A 184 -9.94 -8.09 21.11
C ASN A 184 -9.98 -9.25 22.11
N SER A 185 -10.84 -9.14 23.12
CA SER A 185 -11.07 -10.22 24.12
C SER A 185 -11.85 -11.38 23.52
N ILE A 186 -12.88 -11.11 22.72
CA ILE A 186 -13.68 -12.15 22.05
C ILE A 186 -12.82 -12.99 21.11
N ILE A 187 -11.91 -12.35 20.37
CA ILE A 187 -11.07 -13.03 19.36
C ILE A 187 -9.73 -13.49 19.98
N ASP A 188 -9.38 -13.02 21.17
CA ASP A 188 -8.08 -13.26 21.81
C ASP A 188 -6.93 -12.80 20.92
N ILE A 189 -6.89 -11.50 20.66
CA ILE A 189 -5.85 -10.83 19.88
C ILE A 189 -5.36 -9.59 20.63
N GLU A 190 -4.06 -9.50 20.79
CA GLU A 190 -3.36 -8.30 21.22
C GLU A 190 -2.63 -7.70 20.00
N PRO A 191 -3.15 -6.60 19.40
CA PRO A 191 -2.54 -5.99 18.24
C PRO A 191 -1.16 -5.42 18.55
N MET A 192 -0.22 -5.60 17.61
CA MET A 192 1.15 -5.10 17.74
C MET A 192 1.23 -3.57 17.56
N SER A 193 2.30 -2.98 18.10
CA SER A 193 2.61 -1.56 17.95
C SER A 193 2.94 -1.21 16.49
N TYR A 194 2.85 0.09 16.16
CA TYR A 194 3.18 0.58 14.82
C TYR A 194 4.64 0.29 14.44
N LYS A 195 5.58 0.50 15.39
CA LYS A 195 7.01 0.21 15.16
C LYS A 195 7.26 -1.27 14.86
N GLU A 196 6.59 -2.17 15.55
CA GLU A 196 6.68 -3.62 15.31
C GLU A 196 6.11 -4.00 13.95
N ALA A 197 4.97 -3.42 13.58
CA ALA A 197 4.35 -3.62 12.26
C ALA A 197 5.30 -3.18 11.12
N VAL A 198 5.97 -2.03 11.28
CA VAL A 198 6.97 -1.53 10.30
C VAL A 198 8.18 -2.46 10.23
N LYS A 199 8.74 -2.88 11.38
CA LYS A 199 9.86 -3.85 11.42
C LYS A 199 9.50 -5.14 10.70
N LEU A 200 8.30 -5.68 10.95
CA LEU A 200 7.83 -6.91 10.33
C LEU A 200 7.65 -6.75 8.81
N ALA A 201 7.15 -5.59 8.36
CA ALA A 201 7.00 -5.29 6.94
C ALA A 201 8.36 -5.29 6.22
N PHE A 202 9.40 -4.70 6.82
CA PHE A 202 10.76 -4.72 6.27
C PHE A 202 11.35 -6.13 6.26
N LYS A 203 11.18 -6.90 7.33
CA LYS A 203 11.64 -8.30 7.35
C LYS A 203 11.03 -9.11 6.19
N LYS A 204 9.77 -8.87 5.84
CA LYS A 204 9.12 -9.51 4.68
C LYS A 204 9.71 -9.04 3.34
N ILE A 205 10.09 -7.78 3.22
CA ILE A 205 10.78 -7.25 2.04
C ILE A 205 12.15 -7.91 1.90
N GLU A 206 12.93 -7.94 2.98
CA GLU A 206 14.28 -8.54 2.99
C GLU A 206 14.26 -10.05 2.68
N GLN A 207 13.21 -10.76 3.09
CA GLN A 207 13.02 -12.18 2.79
C GLN A 207 12.42 -12.45 1.41
N ASN A 208 12.21 -11.41 0.59
CA ASN A 208 11.50 -11.51 -0.69
C ASN A 208 10.13 -12.24 -0.61
N SER A 209 9.46 -12.12 0.53
CA SER A 209 8.22 -12.84 0.84
C SER A 209 6.96 -12.03 0.53
N ILE A 210 7.06 -11.00 -0.31
CA ILE A 210 5.92 -10.20 -0.74
C ILE A 210 5.28 -10.87 -1.96
N ILE A 211 4.12 -11.47 -1.76
CA ILE A 211 3.40 -12.21 -2.81
C ILE A 211 2.73 -11.23 -3.79
N SER A 212 2.21 -10.11 -3.30
CA SER A 212 1.53 -9.10 -4.12
C SER A 212 1.73 -7.70 -3.57
N SER A 213 1.66 -6.71 -4.44
CA SER A 213 1.75 -5.28 -4.11
C SER A 213 0.56 -4.54 -4.70
N TRP A 214 0.16 -3.42 -4.08
CA TRP A 214 -0.87 -2.55 -4.66
C TRP A 214 -0.50 -2.05 -6.07
N LYS A 215 0.79 -2.00 -6.40
CA LYS A 215 1.28 -1.66 -7.74
C LYS A 215 0.84 -2.68 -8.80
N ASP A 216 0.59 -3.91 -8.41
CA ASP A 216 0.09 -4.97 -9.32
C ASP A 216 -1.33 -4.65 -9.82
N SER A 217 -2.09 -3.82 -9.10
CA SER A 217 -3.40 -3.36 -9.54
C SER A 217 -3.35 -2.45 -10.77
N TYR A 218 -2.23 -1.77 -11.03
CA TYR A 218 -2.04 -0.99 -12.26
C TYR A 218 -1.89 -1.88 -13.49
N ILE A 219 -1.28 -3.05 -13.33
CA ILE A 219 -1.13 -4.05 -14.39
C ILE A 219 -2.49 -4.67 -14.73
N SER A 220 -3.33 -4.92 -13.72
CA SER A 220 -4.65 -5.52 -13.90
C SER A 220 -5.74 -4.53 -14.38
N SER A 221 -5.59 -3.24 -14.14
CA SER A 221 -6.56 -2.22 -14.59
C SER A 221 -6.47 -1.86 -16.08
N GLY A 222 -5.33 -2.12 -16.73
CA GLY A 222 -5.19 -2.02 -18.18
C GLY A 222 -5.62 -3.32 -18.83
N LYS A 223 -6.83 -3.48 -19.34
CA LYS A 223 -7.41 -4.52 -20.22
C LYS A 223 -6.61 -5.82 -20.53
N LEU A 224 -5.58 -6.13 -19.74
CA LEU A 224 -4.71 -7.28 -19.90
C LEU A 224 -5.34 -8.49 -19.19
N LYS A 225 -6.25 -9.18 -19.91
CA LYS A 225 -6.93 -10.40 -19.44
C LYS A 225 -6.06 -11.68 -19.52
N LYS A 226 -4.76 -11.55 -19.77
CA LYS A 226 -3.87 -12.71 -19.96
C LYS A 226 -2.79 -12.77 -18.86
N TYR A 227 -2.46 -13.95 -18.46
CA TYR A 227 -1.44 -14.22 -17.43
C TYR A 227 -0.07 -13.65 -17.83
N VAL A 228 0.65 -13.06 -16.87
CA VAL A 228 1.93 -12.36 -17.08
C VAL A 228 2.98 -13.19 -17.83
N HIS A 229 2.98 -14.52 -17.72
CA HIS A 229 3.89 -15.38 -18.44
C HIS A 229 3.68 -15.43 -19.97
N GLU A 230 2.50 -15.02 -20.49
CA GLU A 230 2.29 -14.90 -21.94
C GLU A 230 2.99 -13.67 -22.54
N PHE A 231 3.44 -12.72 -21.71
CA PHE A 231 4.19 -11.53 -22.14
C PHE A 231 5.70 -11.75 -22.25
N ILE A 232 6.20 -12.91 -21.87
CA ILE A 232 7.63 -13.27 -21.92
C ILE A 232 8.09 -13.61 -23.33
N ASN A 233 7.18 -13.75 -24.28
CA ASN A 233 7.55 -13.94 -25.69
C ASN A 233 8.15 -12.67 -26.27
N VAL A 234 9.49 -12.67 -26.37
CA VAL A 234 10.21 -11.62 -27.09
C VAL A 234 9.68 -11.56 -28.52
N PRO A 235 9.14 -10.42 -28.97
CA PRO A 235 8.62 -10.32 -30.32
C PRO A 235 9.71 -10.68 -31.32
N GLY A 236 9.43 -11.65 -32.19
CA GLY A 236 10.40 -12.12 -33.20
C GLY A 236 10.33 -11.35 -34.51
N PHE A 237 9.21 -10.68 -34.78
CA PHE A 237 8.94 -10.00 -36.04
C PHE A 237 8.62 -8.51 -35.81
N GLY A 238 9.13 -7.66 -36.71
CA GLY A 238 8.82 -6.20 -36.65
C GLY A 238 9.53 -5.42 -35.57
N CYS A 239 10.53 -5.98 -34.89
CA CYS A 239 11.26 -5.30 -33.81
C CYS A 239 12.73 -5.07 -34.18
N PHE A 240 13.27 -3.96 -33.70
CA PHE A 240 14.70 -3.69 -33.77
C PHE A 240 15.41 -4.63 -32.79
N LYS A 241 16.52 -5.26 -33.25
CA LYS A 241 17.36 -6.12 -32.45
C LYS A 241 18.72 -5.47 -32.22
N ASP A 242 19.08 -5.20 -30.97
CA ASP A 242 20.43 -4.82 -30.59
C ASP A 242 21.09 -6.01 -29.86
N TYR A 243 22.10 -6.60 -30.50
CA TYR A 243 22.84 -7.73 -29.94
C TYR A 243 24.30 -7.36 -29.71
N LYS A 244 24.70 -7.38 -28.45
CA LYS A 244 26.09 -7.08 -28.05
C LYS A 244 26.66 -8.26 -27.28
N LYS A 245 27.88 -8.65 -27.60
CA LYS A 245 28.63 -9.70 -26.93
C LYS A 245 29.89 -9.13 -26.31
N ARG A 246 30.12 -9.44 -25.04
CA ARG A 246 31.34 -9.03 -24.31
C ARG A 246 31.92 -10.26 -23.61
N LYS A 247 33.27 -10.31 -23.56
CA LYS A 247 33.99 -11.29 -22.73
C LYS A 247 33.92 -10.79 -21.29
N ILE A 248 33.55 -11.66 -20.37
CA ILE A 248 33.50 -11.39 -18.93
C ILE A 248 34.72 -11.99 -18.24
N ILE A 249 35.21 -11.31 -17.19
CA ILE A 249 36.37 -11.75 -16.39
C ILE A 249 35.83 -12.54 -15.18
N ASP A 250 34.83 -12.00 -14.50
CA ASP A 250 34.20 -12.59 -13.33
C ASP A 250 32.72 -12.83 -13.62
N ARG A 251 32.33 -14.10 -13.57
CA ARG A 251 30.95 -14.53 -13.85
C ARG A 251 30.00 -14.14 -12.72
N GLU A 252 30.41 -14.35 -11.46
CA GLU A 252 29.52 -14.14 -10.31
C GLU A 252 29.25 -12.65 -10.15
N LEU A 253 30.30 -11.82 -10.14
CA LEU A 253 30.16 -10.37 -10.09
C LEU A 253 29.31 -9.84 -11.24
N THR A 254 29.47 -10.38 -12.45
CA THR A 254 28.68 -9.95 -13.62
C THR A 254 27.20 -10.30 -13.44
N LEU A 255 26.89 -11.50 -12.96
CA LEU A 255 25.49 -11.90 -12.69
C LEU A 255 24.87 -11.04 -11.59
N ASP A 256 25.58 -10.80 -10.49
CA ASP A 256 25.10 -9.92 -9.42
C ASP A 256 24.77 -8.52 -9.94
N ARG A 257 25.62 -7.97 -10.81
CA ARG A 257 25.36 -6.67 -11.45
C ARG A 257 24.14 -6.70 -12.37
N ILE A 258 23.97 -7.75 -13.17
CA ILE A 258 22.81 -7.92 -14.03
C ILE A 258 21.53 -8.01 -13.17
N TRP A 259 21.57 -8.83 -12.13
CA TRP A 259 20.43 -9.03 -11.24
C TRP A 259 20.14 -7.81 -10.35
N SER A 260 21.10 -6.90 -10.13
CA SER A 260 20.92 -5.70 -9.32
C SER A 260 20.48 -4.47 -10.11
N ILE A 261 20.26 -4.56 -11.42
CA ILE A 261 19.86 -3.42 -12.27
C ILE A 261 18.48 -2.88 -11.88
N GLY A 262 18.32 -1.56 -11.87
CA GLY A 262 17.06 -0.89 -11.50
C GLY A 262 16.96 -0.58 -10.01
N GLY A 263 15.80 -0.12 -9.56
CA GLY A 263 15.53 0.25 -8.17
C GLY A 263 16.55 1.27 -7.62
N GLU A 264 17.13 0.96 -6.46
CA GLU A 264 18.14 1.84 -5.81
C GLU A 264 19.47 1.87 -6.55
N THR A 265 19.86 0.76 -7.19
CA THR A 265 21.08 0.67 -7.99
C THR A 265 21.00 1.50 -9.27
N GLY A 266 19.80 1.69 -9.81
CA GLY A 266 19.58 2.42 -11.07
C GLY A 266 20.12 1.66 -12.29
N TRP A 267 20.42 2.41 -13.34
CA TRP A 267 20.81 1.88 -14.66
C TRP A 267 22.32 1.85 -14.88
N TYR A 268 23.13 1.99 -13.82
CA TYR A 268 24.60 2.10 -13.82
C TYR A 268 25.14 3.29 -14.59
N TYR A 269 24.61 3.56 -15.78
CA TYR A 269 24.98 4.71 -16.59
C TYR A 269 23.72 5.52 -16.94
N GLY A 270 23.85 6.85 -16.84
CA GLY A 270 22.77 7.76 -17.23
C GLY A 270 21.56 7.78 -16.27
N THR A 271 21.65 7.26 -15.05
CA THR A 271 20.58 7.29 -14.04
C THR A 271 19.98 8.69 -13.84
N PHE A 272 20.81 9.75 -13.96
CA PHE A 272 20.34 11.12 -13.87
C PHE A 272 19.37 11.50 -15.02
N LEU A 273 19.59 10.98 -16.23
CA LEU A 273 18.71 11.21 -17.39
C LEU A 273 17.35 10.55 -17.16
N TRP A 274 17.33 9.35 -16.57
CA TRP A 274 16.10 8.68 -16.19
C TRP A 274 15.34 9.47 -15.11
N LYS A 275 16.07 10.06 -14.14
CA LYS A 275 15.45 10.96 -13.14
C LYS A 275 14.82 12.18 -13.80
N ILE A 276 15.53 12.83 -14.74
CA ILE A 276 14.98 13.97 -15.51
C ILE A 276 13.75 13.54 -16.29
N ARG A 277 13.82 12.42 -17.00
CA ARG A 277 12.67 11.86 -17.72
C ARG A 277 11.48 11.61 -16.77
N GLY A 278 11.73 11.03 -15.60
CA GLY A 278 10.70 10.79 -14.61
C GLY A 278 10.03 12.07 -14.11
N TYR A 279 10.77 13.14 -13.88
CA TYR A 279 10.22 14.45 -13.54
C TYR A 279 9.40 15.05 -14.68
N ILE A 280 9.87 14.95 -15.92
CA ILE A 280 9.14 15.41 -17.09
C ILE A 280 7.84 14.62 -17.24
N ASP A 281 7.89 13.29 -17.13
CA ASP A 281 6.70 12.43 -17.18
C ASP A 281 5.67 12.81 -16.12
N GLN A 282 6.10 13.08 -14.88
CA GLN A 282 5.22 13.56 -13.81
C GLN A 282 4.60 14.92 -14.14
N PHE A 283 5.37 15.83 -14.72
CA PHE A 283 4.87 17.15 -15.10
C PHE A 283 3.71 17.05 -16.11
N PHE A 284 3.76 16.07 -17.02
CA PHE A 284 2.69 15.79 -17.97
C PHE A 284 1.61 14.81 -17.45
N GLY A 285 1.62 14.50 -16.15
CA GLY A 285 0.60 13.67 -15.52
C GLY A 285 0.86 12.16 -15.55
N GLY A 286 2.06 11.74 -15.95
CA GLY A 286 2.51 10.36 -15.92
C GLY A 286 2.88 9.87 -14.52
N ALA A 287 3.31 8.62 -14.41
CA ALA A 287 3.65 7.99 -13.13
C ALA A 287 5.05 8.38 -12.60
N GLY A 288 5.88 8.97 -13.43
CA GLY A 288 7.28 9.27 -13.11
C GLY A 288 8.13 8.01 -12.94
N LEU A 289 9.23 8.14 -12.21
CA LEU A 289 10.03 6.98 -11.83
C LEU A 289 9.28 6.17 -10.77
N ARG A 290 9.06 4.91 -11.06
CA ARG A 290 8.49 3.95 -10.13
C ARG A 290 9.63 3.20 -9.45
N ARG A 291 9.75 3.27 -8.15
CA ARG A 291 10.54 2.29 -7.41
C ARG A 291 9.76 0.97 -7.38
N GLY A 292 9.81 0.26 -8.51
CA GLY A 292 9.02 -0.95 -8.71
C GLY A 292 9.70 -2.22 -8.22
N ARG A 293 11.01 -2.18 -8.03
CA ARG A 293 11.79 -3.36 -7.69
C ARG A 293 11.45 -3.84 -6.27
N ARG A 294 11.07 -5.11 -6.15
CA ARG A 294 10.67 -5.74 -4.90
C ARG A 294 11.86 -6.16 -4.05
N HIS A 295 12.92 -6.63 -4.70
CA HIS A 295 14.13 -7.12 -4.03
C HIS A 295 15.40 -6.56 -4.69
N PRO A 296 16.47 -6.23 -3.94
CA PRO A 296 17.68 -5.60 -4.48
C PRO A 296 18.41 -6.44 -5.54
N THR A 297 18.39 -7.77 -5.40
CA THR A 297 19.19 -8.69 -6.24
C THR A 297 18.35 -9.77 -6.93
N GLU A 298 17.06 -9.93 -6.62
CA GLU A 298 16.20 -10.91 -7.25
C GLU A 298 15.16 -10.25 -8.15
N LEU A 299 14.94 -10.82 -9.32
CA LEU A 299 13.97 -10.38 -10.31
C LEU A 299 13.06 -11.54 -10.71
N TYR A 300 11.77 -11.23 -10.78
CA TYR A 300 10.76 -12.13 -11.29
C TYR A 300 10.08 -11.52 -12.51
N ALA A 301 9.51 -12.38 -13.35
CA ALA A 301 8.73 -11.92 -14.50
C ALA A 301 7.57 -11.03 -14.04
N GLY A 302 7.51 -9.82 -14.59
CA GLY A 302 6.52 -8.80 -14.22
C GLY A 302 7.00 -7.77 -13.19
N ASP A 303 8.19 -7.90 -12.62
CA ASP A 303 8.76 -6.88 -11.76
C ASP A 303 9.14 -5.64 -12.58
N ALA A 304 8.80 -4.45 -12.06
CA ALA A 304 9.26 -3.20 -12.62
C ALA A 304 10.72 -2.92 -12.18
N LEU A 305 11.54 -2.39 -13.08
CA LEU A 305 12.94 -2.06 -12.81
C LEU A 305 13.12 -0.64 -12.26
N ASP A 306 12.19 0.27 -12.53
CA ASP A 306 12.20 1.67 -12.09
C ASP A 306 10.79 2.20 -11.76
#